data_52ef4d05e667874a949045e393b09a3f
#
_entry.id   52ef4d05e667874a949045e393b09a3f
#
_cell.length_a   1.000
_cell.length_b   1.000
_cell.length_c   1.000
_cell.angle_alpha   90.00
_cell.angle_beta   90.00
_cell.angle_gamma   90.00
#
_symmetry.space_group_name_H-M   'P 1'
#
loop_
_entity.id
_entity.type
_entity.pdbx_description
1 polymer ?
#
loop_
_entity_poly.entity_id
_entity_poly.type
_entity_poly.pdbx_seq_one_letter_code
_entity_poly.pdbx_strand_id
1 'polypeptide(L)'
;MEKIRLGIIGIGNMGSEHCRLILSGQTPEIALTCVADPRQDRRDWAQQTLPAGTGIYADGMSLIGAHACDAVLIATPHELHPPLAEAALRAGLHVLSEKPAGVYTAQLHPVIAAAQETGRTYALMFNQRTNCVYRRLKALLDSGELGALKRVTWVVTDWYRSQAYYDSGAWRATWTGEGGGVLLNQCPHQLDLLQWLCGLPTTVRAFCHEGKWHDIEVEDDVTAYLEFPGGATGVFIASTGELPGTNRLEIACDRGKVVCENGQLTLWRLPQSESAYYRRSASAYPHAEVQVETLPLDGENPQHVGVLNAFAAHILHGAPLVADGAEGIRALMLSNAMHLSSWTGKPVSLPIDEGEFARLLAEKRLHSRKKQVKEVTFATDHSGTGRAEG
;
A
#
# COMPACT_ATOMS: atom_id res chain seq x y z
N MET A 1 23.60 8.88 20.49
CA MET A 1 22.15 8.92 20.27
C MET A 1 21.60 7.55 20.56
N GLU A 2 20.50 7.47 21.24
CA GLU A 2 19.76 6.23 21.46
C GLU A 2 19.27 5.69 20.12
N LYS A 3 19.37 4.38 19.92
CA LYS A 3 18.94 3.73 18.67
C LYS A 3 17.99 2.59 18.99
N ILE A 4 16.96 2.46 18.16
CA ILE A 4 16.08 1.29 18.19
C ILE A 4 16.86 0.10 17.62
N ARG A 5 16.89 -1.01 18.34
CA ARG A 5 17.37 -2.29 17.85
C ARG A 5 16.27 -2.91 16.98
N LEU A 6 16.50 -2.99 15.67
CA LEU A 6 15.51 -3.50 14.72
C LEU A 6 15.89 -4.90 14.24
N GLY A 7 14.93 -5.84 14.33
CA GLY A 7 14.98 -7.11 13.66
C GLY A 7 14.23 -7.10 12.34
N ILE A 8 14.64 -7.88 11.34
CA ILE A 8 13.90 -8.03 10.06
C ILE A 8 13.47 -9.47 9.90
N ILE A 9 12.16 -9.68 9.72
CA ILE A 9 11.54 -10.99 9.49
C ILE A 9 11.19 -11.11 8.01
N GLY A 10 11.86 -12.06 7.31
CA GLY A 10 11.81 -12.21 5.86
C GLY A 10 12.87 -11.35 5.17
N ILE A 11 13.96 -11.97 4.71
CA ILE A 11 15.05 -11.29 3.98
C ILE A 11 15.08 -11.70 2.49
N GLY A 12 13.87 -11.77 1.89
CA GLY A 12 13.67 -11.82 0.44
C GLY A 12 14.14 -10.51 -0.23
N ASN A 13 13.54 -10.15 -1.38
CA ASN A 13 13.92 -8.93 -2.10
C ASN A 13 13.76 -7.67 -1.24
N MET A 14 12.56 -7.45 -0.65
CA MET A 14 12.31 -6.24 0.15
C MET A 14 13.06 -6.25 1.46
N GLY A 15 13.08 -7.36 2.21
CA GLY A 15 13.78 -7.40 3.48
C GLY A 15 15.29 -7.22 3.33
N SER A 16 15.92 -7.75 2.28
CA SER A 16 17.33 -7.48 1.99
C SER A 16 17.58 -6.02 1.58
N GLU A 17 16.63 -5.39 0.90
CA GLU A 17 16.72 -3.96 0.59
C GLU A 17 16.63 -3.11 1.87
N HIS A 18 15.71 -3.41 2.78
CA HIS A 18 15.65 -2.76 4.09
C HIS A 18 16.95 -2.93 4.89
N CYS A 19 17.60 -4.11 4.85
CA CYS A 19 18.92 -4.28 5.45
C CYS A 19 19.94 -3.28 4.86
N ARG A 20 19.98 -3.14 3.53
CA ARG A 20 20.89 -2.21 2.85
C ARG A 20 20.61 -0.75 3.21
N LEU A 21 19.32 -0.34 3.21
CA LEU A 21 18.91 1.01 3.58
C LEU A 21 19.33 1.37 5.01
N ILE A 22 19.16 0.45 5.96
CA ILE A 22 19.58 0.67 7.34
C ILE A 22 21.11 0.78 7.45
N LEU A 23 21.82 -0.11 6.77
CA LEU A 23 23.29 -0.12 6.79
C LEU A 23 23.92 1.04 6.01
N SER A 24 23.19 1.69 5.10
CA SER A 24 23.68 2.87 4.38
C SER A 24 23.87 4.11 5.26
N GLY A 25 23.37 4.09 6.51
CA GLY A 25 23.44 5.21 7.44
C GLY A 25 22.33 6.26 7.26
N GLN A 26 21.39 6.06 6.35
CA GLN A 26 20.26 6.97 6.12
C GLN A 26 19.20 6.90 7.23
N THR A 27 19.31 5.92 8.12
CA THR A 27 18.40 5.73 9.27
C THR A 27 19.19 5.81 10.58
N PRO A 28 19.63 7.00 10.99
CA PRO A 28 20.62 7.17 12.06
C PRO A 28 20.16 6.68 13.43
N GLU A 29 18.84 6.60 13.67
CA GLU A 29 18.23 6.16 14.92
C GLU A 29 17.87 4.67 14.93
N ILE A 30 18.23 3.91 13.88
CA ILE A 30 18.00 2.47 13.78
C ILE A 30 19.32 1.71 13.76
N ALA A 31 19.39 0.60 14.49
CA ALA A 31 20.47 -0.37 14.43
C ALA A 31 19.88 -1.74 14.02
N LEU A 32 20.34 -2.30 12.91
CA LEU A 32 20.00 -3.68 12.52
C LEU A 32 20.71 -4.64 13.47
N THR A 33 19.96 -5.41 14.25
CA THR A 33 20.53 -6.34 15.23
C THR A 33 20.30 -7.80 14.88
N CYS A 34 19.23 -8.13 14.17
CA CYS A 34 18.93 -9.51 13.83
C CYS A 34 18.05 -9.61 12.58
N VAL A 35 18.08 -10.79 11.95
CA VAL A 35 17.25 -11.13 10.80
C VAL A 35 16.73 -12.57 10.91
N ALA A 36 15.62 -12.87 10.24
CA ALA A 36 15.07 -14.22 10.17
C ALA A 36 14.57 -14.55 8.77
N ASP A 37 14.84 -15.75 8.29
CA ASP A 37 14.26 -16.30 7.05
C ASP A 37 14.27 -17.83 7.10
N PRO A 38 13.18 -18.52 6.69
CA PRO A 38 13.16 -20.00 6.68
C PRO A 38 14.07 -20.60 5.64
N ARG A 39 14.43 -19.88 4.58
CA ARG A 39 15.28 -20.35 3.49
C ARG A 39 16.74 -20.27 3.88
N GLN A 40 17.46 -21.36 3.70
CA GLN A 40 18.90 -21.43 4.03
C GLN A 40 19.73 -20.47 3.17
N ASP A 41 19.48 -20.40 1.85
CA ASP A 41 20.18 -19.49 0.94
C ASP A 41 20.08 -18.01 1.36
N ARG A 42 18.96 -17.60 1.98
CA ARG A 42 18.79 -16.25 2.49
C ARG A 42 19.56 -16.04 3.79
N ARG A 43 19.61 -17.02 4.66
CA ARG A 43 20.45 -16.96 5.87
C ARG A 43 21.95 -16.96 5.53
N ASP A 44 22.36 -17.71 4.51
CA ASP A 44 23.74 -17.71 4.01
C ASP A 44 24.12 -16.34 3.43
N TRP A 45 23.19 -15.72 2.69
CA TRP A 45 23.36 -14.33 2.24
C TRP A 45 23.55 -13.37 3.45
N ALA A 46 22.73 -13.50 4.48
CA ALA A 46 22.81 -12.67 5.67
C ALA A 46 24.17 -12.86 6.38
N GLN A 47 24.65 -14.11 6.52
CA GLN A 47 25.93 -14.44 7.13
C GLN A 47 27.11 -13.81 6.37
N GLN A 48 27.01 -13.71 5.04
CA GLN A 48 28.08 -13.16 4.19
C GLN A 48 28.05 -11.64 4.07
N THR A 49 26.84 -11.04 4.19
CA THR A 49 26.63 -9.63 3.81
C THR A 49 26.45 -8.71 5.02
N LEU A 50 25.83 -9.21 6.09
CA LEU A 50 25.49 -8.36 7.24
C LEU A 50 26.69 -8.25 8.21
N PRO A 51 26.75 -7.18 9.02
CA PRO A 51 27.84 -7.00 10.00
C PRO A 51 27.99 -8.20 10.94
N ALA A 52 29.23 -8.49 11.31
CA ALA A 52 29.53 -9.51 12.31
C ALA A 52 28.78 -9.21 13.62
N GLY A 53 28.15 -10.23 14.20
CA GLY A 53 27.33 -10.09 15.41
C GLY A 53 25.83 -9.88 15.14
N THR A 54 25.40 -9.73 13.88
CA THR A 54 23.99 -9.77 13.54
C THR A 54 23.41 -11.15 13.83
N GLY A 55 22.35 -11.22 14.66
CA GLY A 55 21.65 -12.47 14.95
C GLY A 55 20.93 -13.01 13.72
N ILE A 56 21.07 -14.29 13.41
CA ILE A 56 20.42 -14.92 12.26
C ILE A 56 19.56 -16.08 12.75
N TYR A 57 18.25 -16.00 12.49
CA TYR A 57 17.26 -16.95 12.98
C TYR A 57 16.61 -17.72 11.84
N ALA A 58 16.15 -18.94 12.12
CA ALA A 58 15.55 -19.82 11.12
C ALA A 58 14.13 -19.38 10.72
N ASP A 59 13.43 -18.65 11.59
CA ASP A 59 12.06 -18.19 11.35
C ASP A 59 11.73 -16.98 12.22
N GLY A 60 10.59 -16.31 11.93
CA GLY A 60 10.17 -15.10 12.63
C GLY A 60 9.82 -15.34 14.09
N MET A 61 9.24 -16.49 14.43
CA MET A 61 8.88 -16.80 15.84
C MET A 61 10.12 -16.98 16.71
N SER A 62 11.16 -17.64 16.17
CA SER A 62 12.46 -17.76 16.82
C SER A 62 13.12 -16.41 17.07
N LEU A 63 13.03 -15.47 16.10
CA LEU A 63 13.54 -14.11 16.28
C LEU A 63 12.75 -13.36 17.36
N ILE A 64 11.41 -13.41 17.31
CA ILE A 64 10.53 -12.76 18.31
C ILE A 64 10.86 -13.26 19.73
N GLY A 65 11.01 -14.57 19.90
CA GLY A 65 11.31 -15.19 21.19
C GLY A 65 12.74 -14.92 21.72
N ALA A 66 13.66 -14.48 20.86
CA ALA A 66 15.06 -14.25 21.26
C ALA A 66 15.28 -12.95 22.03
N HIS A 67 14.33 -12.01 22.05
CA HIS A 67 14.45 -10.68 22.69
C HIS A 67 15.71 -9.88 22.28
N ALA A 68 16.17 -10.09 21.04
CA ALA A 68 17.39 -9.48 20.52
C ALA A 68 17.16 -8.09 19.90
N CYS A 69 15.92 -7.61 19.86
CA CYS A 69 15.52 -6.33 19.27
C CYS A 69 14.40 -5.67 20.09
N ASP A 70 14.16 -4.38 19.81
CA ASP A 70 13.07 -3.57 20.41
C ASP A 70 11.88 -3.48 19.46
N ALA A 71 12.15 -3.66 18.17
CA ALA A 71 11.16 -3.59 17.11
C ALA A 71 11.46 -4.60 16.00
N VAL A 72 10.44 -4.97 15.25
CA VAL A 72 10.59 -5.81 14.05
C VAL A 72 10.00 -5.13 12.82
N LEU A 73 10.68 -5.32 11.68
CA LEU A 73 10.15 -5.07 10.35
C LEU A 73 9.78 -6.42 9.72
N ILE A 74 8.51 -6.57 9.31
CA ILE A 74 7.98 -7.79 8.71
C ILE A 74 7.91 -7.61 7.20
N ALA A 75 8.67 -8.42 6.45
CA ALA A 75 8.77 -8.39 4.99
C ALA A 75 8.60 -9.80 4.38
N THR A 76 7.63 -10.53 4.89
CA THR A 76 7.27 -11.90 4.50
C THR A 76 6.18 -11.91 3.41
N PRO A 77 5.73 -13.06 2.89
CA PRO A 77 4.49 -13.15 2.13
C PRO A 77 3.27 -12.67 2.92
N HIS A 78 2.28 -12.12 2.23
CA HIS A 78 1.16 -11.33 2.77
C HIS A 78 0.40 -12.02 3.90
N GLU A 79 0.14 -13.33 3.78
CA GLU A 79 -0.58 -14.12 4.79
C GLU A 79 0.13 -14.17 6.15
N LEU A 80 1.44 -13.98 6.15
CA LEU A 80 2.24 -14.07 7.37
C LEU A 80 2.38 -12.72 8.09
N HIS A 81 2.01 -11.60 7.44
CA HIS A 81 2.09 -10.29 8.07
C HIS A 81 1.26 -10.21 9.36
N PRO A 82 -0.06 -10.52 9.35
CA PRO A 82 -0.88 -10.40 10.55
C PRO A 82 -0.45 -11.31 11.72
N PRO A 83 -0.24 -12.62 11.54
CA PRO A 83 0.11 -13.48 12.69
C PRO A 83 1.49 -13.17 13.27
N LEU A 84 2.46 -12.76 12.45
CA LEU A 84 3.77 -12.34 12.95
C LEU A 84 3.69 -10.99 13.66
N ALA A 85 2.89 -10.05 13.15
CA ALA A 85 2.68 -8.75 13.77
C ALA A 85 2.01 -8.91 15.14
N GLU A 86 0.94 -9.70 15.25
CA GLU A 86 0.29 -9.99 16.53
C GLU A 86 1.26 -10.63 17.52
N ALA A 87 1.99 -11.66 17.11
CA ALA A 87 2.95 -12.34 17.98
C ALA A 87 4.04 -11.39 18.48
N ALA A 88 4.59 -10.53 17.62
CA ALA A 88 5.61 -9.55 17.98
C ALA A 88 5.08 -8.51 18.98
N LEU A 89 3.88 -7.95 18.73
CA LEU A 89 3.24 -6.99 19.62
C LEU A 89 3.00 -7.60 21.00
N ARG A 90 2.45 -8.84 21.07
CA ARG A 90 2.22 -9.56 22.33
C ARG A 90 3.52 -9.92 23.05
N ALA A 91 4.61 -10.08 22.32
CA ALA A 91 5.97 -10.26 22.91
C ALA A 91 6.59 -8.93 23.39
N GLY A 92 5.88 -7.80 23.24
CA GLY A 92 6.34 -6.49 23.69
C GLY A 92 7.24 -5.75 22.69
N LEU A 93 7.30 -6.18 21.44
CA LEU A 93 8.04 -5.52 20.36
C LEU A 93 7.17 -4.49 19.62
N HIS A 94 7.77 -3.41 19.15
CA HIS A 94 7.14 -2.53 18.16
C HIS A 94 7.18 -3.17 16.78
N VAL A 95 6.21 -2.90 15.92
CA VAL A 95 6.07 -3.55 14.61
C VAL A 95 5.92 -2.52 13.49
N LEU A 96 6.77 -2.65 12.48
CA LEU A 96 6.60 -2.04 11.17
C LEU A 96 6.36 -3.18 10.17
N SER A 97 5.21 -3.22 9.51
CA SER A 97 4.90 -4.26 8.54
C SER A 97 4.96 -3.73 7.12
N GLU A 98 5.50 -4.55 6.21
CA GLU A 98 5.34 -4.30 4.77
C GLU A 98 3.86 -4.34 4.37
N LYS A 99 3.59 -3.68 3.26
CA LYS A 99 2.27 -3.72 2.64
C LYS A 99 2.10 -5.00 1.79
N PRO A 100 0.88 -5.49 1.59
CA PRO A 100 -0.36 -5.08 2.27
C PRO A 100 -0.35 -5.51 3.75
N ALA A 101 -1.22 -4.90 4.55
CA ALA A 101 -1.31 -5.23 5.99
C ALA A 101 -1.68 -6.70 6.25
N GLY A 102 -2.34 -7.34 5.30
CA GLY A 102 -2.77 -8.73 5.28
C GLY A 102 -3.47 -9.03 3.96
N VAL A 103 -4.20 -10.12 3.86
CA VAL A 103 -4.99 -10.50 2.68
C VAL A 103 -6.43 -10.03 2.78
N TYR A 104 -7.03 -10.08 3.97
CA TYR A 104 -8.40 -9.61 4.22
C TYR A 104 -8.55 -8.98 5.60
N THR A 105 -9.55 -8.12 5.71
CA THR A 105 -9.73 -7.21 6.87
C THR A 105 -9.82 -7.92 8.21
N ALA A 106 -10.52 -9.06 8.29
CA ALA A 106 -10.67 -9.79 9.55
C ALA A 106 -9.34 -10.26 10.16
N GLN A 107 -8.28 -10.44 9.36
CA GLN A 107 -6.94 -10.78 9.86
C GLN A 107 -6.32 -9.68 10.71
N LEU A 108 -6.76 -8.42 10.54
CA LEU A 108 -6.16 -7.27 11.21
C LEU A 108 -6.76 -6.98 12.59
N HIS A 109 -7.96 -7.44 12.88
CA HIS A 109 -8.58 -7.18 14.19
C HIS A 109 -7.73 -7.66 15.37
N PRO A 110 -7.17 -8.90 15.36
CA PRO A 110 -6.28 -9.36 16.44
C PRO A 110 -5.00 -8.52 16.56
N VAL A 111 -4.44 -8.07 15.41
CA VAL A 111 -3.22 -7.25 15.39
C VAL A 111 -3.48 -5.88 16.01
N ILE A 112 -4.58 -5.23 15.62
CA ILE A 112 -4.98 -3.92 16.13
C ILE A 112 -5.28 -4.02 17.64
N ALA A 113 -5.98 -5.08 18.08
CA ALA A 113 -6.24 -5.32 19.48
C ALA A 113 -4.92 -5.53 20.27
N ALA A 114 -3.99 -6.34 19.74
CA ALA A 114 -2.69 -6.56 20.38
C ALA A 114 -1.88 -5.26 20.52
N ALA A 115 -1.90 -4.38 19.50
CA ALA A 115 -1.23 -3.08 19.58
C ALA A 115 -1.82 -2.20 20.69
N GLN A 116 -3.16 -2.17 20.80
CA GLN A 116 -3.87 -1.41 21.85
C GLN A 116 -3.63 -1.98 23.25
N GLU A 117 -3.70 -3.30 23.41
CA GLU A 117 -3.50 -3.99 24.68
C GLU A 117 -2.08 -3.84 25.21
N THR A 118 -1.08 -3.88 24.33
CA THR A 118 0.34 -3.84 24.74
C THR A 118 0.90 -2.42 24.77
N GLY A 119 0.21 -1.45 24.17
CA GLY A 119 0.71 -0.08 23.98
C GLY A 119 1.93 -0.01 23.07
N ARG A 120 2.17 -1.04 22.25
CA ARG A 120 3.27 -1.08 21.29
C ARG A 120 2.84 -0.48 19.95
N THR A 121 3.78 0.19 19.31
CA THR A 121 3.56 0.79 17.99
C THR A 121 3.36 -0.29 16.94
N TYR A 122 2.28 -0.19 16.18
CA TYR A 122 2.09 -0.91 14.94
C TYR A 122 2.00 0.10 13.80
N ALA A 123 2.85 -0.03 12.79
CA ALA A 123 2.92 0.88 11.64
C ALA A 123 3.02 0.11 10.33
N LEU A 124 2.67 0.76 9.22
CA LEU A 124 2.72 0.18 7.87
C LEU A 124 3.69 0.93 6.96
N MET A 125 4.32 0.16 6.06
CA MET A 125 5.25 0.66 5.05
C MET A 125 4.53 1.30 3.87
N PHE A 126 3.69 2.32 4.11
CA PHE A 126 3.07 3.13 3.07
C PHE A 126 4.00 4.28 2.64
N ASN A 127 5.12 3.91 2.05
CA ASN A 127 6.19 4.82 1.65
C ASN A 127 5.72 5.92 0.68
N GLN A 128 4.70 5.68 -0.15
CA GLN A 128 4.17 6.71 -1.05
C GLN A 128 3.56 7.91 -0.32
N ARG A 129 3.17 7.79 0.94
CA ARG A 129 2.76 8.95 1.77
C ARG A 129 3.92 9.90 2.08
N THR A 130 5.18 9.49 1.88
CA THR A 130 6.36 10.36 2.02
C THR A 130 6.73 11.10 0.74
N ASN A 131 6.13 10.74 -0.39
CA ASN A 131 6.38 11.38 -1.69
C ASN A 131 5.85 12.81 -1.70
N CYS A 132 6.67 13.77 -2.11
CA CYS A 132 6.34 15.20 -2.14
C CYS A 132 5.06 15.51 -2.93
N VAL A 133 4.80 14.76 -4.01
CA VAL A 133 3.60 14.94 -4.84
C VAL A 133 2.34 14.64 -4.03
N TYR A 134 2.29 13.48 -3.37
CA TYR A 134 1.12 13.08 -2.60
C TYR A 134 0.98 13.86 -1.29
N ARG A 135 2.09 14.25 -0.64
CA ARG A 135 2.07 15.17 0.52
C ARG A 135 1.48 16.52 0.14
N ARG A 136 1.91 17.08 -1.00
CA ARG A 136 1.40 18.36 -1.49
C ARG A 136 -0.08 18.28 -1.86
N LEU A 137 -0.49 17.18 -2.51
CA LEU A 137 -1.89 16.92 -2.85
C LEU A 137 -2.75 16.79 -1.60
N LYS A 138 -2.29 16.03 -0.60
CA LYS A 138 -2.99 15.89 0.70
C LYS A 138 -3.17 17.24 1.38
N ALA A 139 -2.11 18.04 1.48
CA ALA A 139 -2.17 19.36 2.08
C ALA A 139 -3.17 20.29 1.36
N LEU A 140 -3.23 20.22 0.01
CA LEU A 140 -4.20 20.95 -0.79
C LEU A 140 -5.64 20.53 -0.46
N LEU A 141 -5.91 19.24 -0.37
CA LEU A 141 -7.26 18.74 -0.08
C LEU A 141 -7.67 19.03 1.37
N ASP A 142 -6.76 18.87 2.33
CA ASP A 142 -7.01 19.13 3.76
C ASP A 142 -7.21 20.60 4.06
N SER A 143 -6.65 21.51 3.26
CA SER A 143 -6.91 22.95 3.41
C SER A 143 -8.38 23.33 3.20
N GLY A 144 -9.15 22.47 2.54
CA GLY A 144 -10.55 22.73 2.19
C GLY A 144 -10.75 23.80 1.11
N GLU A 145 -9.66 24.36 0.54
CA GLU A 145 -9.77 25.44 -0.45
C GLU A 145 -10.47 25.02 -1.75
N LEU A 146 -10.42 23.74 -2.09
CA LEU A 146 -11.12 23.18 -3.25
C LEU A 146 -12.61 22.87 -2.96
N GLY A 147 -13.06 22.96 -1.70
CA GLY A 147 -14.42 22.64 -1.31
C GLY A 147 -14.74 21.13 -1.36
N ALA A 148 -16.01 20.81 -1.50
CA ALA A 148 -16.47 19.41 -1.47
C ALA A 148 -15.98 18.61 -2.66
N LEU A 149 -15.60 17.34 -2.40
CA LEU A 149 -15.31 16.36 -3.44
C LEU A 149 -16.54 16.15 -4.32
N LYS A 150 -16.34 16.09 -5.63
CA LYS A 150 -17.38 15.75 -6.63
C LYS A 150 -17.07 14.45 -7.36
N ARG A 151 -15.80 14.27 -7.76
CA ARG A 151 -15.37 13.08 -8.48
C ARG A 151 -13.89 12.80 -8.28
N VAL A 152 -13.55 11.52 -8.19
CA VAL A 152 -12.17 11.04 -8.31
C VAL A 152 -12.08 10.05 -9.49
N THR A 153 -11.07 10.20 -10.32
CA THR A 153 -10.76 9.25 -11.39
C THR A 153 -9.28 8.89 -11.29
N TRP A 154 -8.99 7.62 -11.09
CA TRP A 154 -7.61 7.15 -11.05
C TRP A 154 -7.41 5.99 -12.01
N VAL A 155 -6.59 6.20 -13.02
CA VAL A 155 -6.11 5.15 -13.93
C VAL A 155 -4.68 4.82 -13.55
N VAL A 156 -4.42 3.54 -13.23
CA VAL A 156 -3.12 3.02 -12.79
C VAL A 156 -2.82 1.75 -13.58
N THR A 157 -2.35 1.91 -14.80
CA THR A 157 -2.03 0.79 -15.68
C THR A 157 -0.53 0.73 -16.03
N ASP A 158 0.28 1.59 -15.42
CA ASP A 158 1.73 1.66 -15.59
C ASP A 158 2.51 0.59 -14.79
N TRP A 159 1.81 -0.32 -14.12
CA TRP A 159 2.35 -1.47 -13.42
C TRP A 159 2.54 -2.70 -14.32
N TYR A 160 2.93 -2.51 -15.60
CA TYR A 160 3.15 -3.65 -16.50
C TYR A 160 4.00 -4.74 -15.86
N ARG A 161 3.54 -5.98 -15.99
CA ARG A 161 4.29 -7.18 -15.57
C ARG A 161 4.34 -8.19 -16.71
N SER A 162 5.48 -8.82 -16.88
CA SER A 162 5.63 -9.94 -17.83
C SER A 162 5.16 -11.25 -17.19
N GLN A 163 4.89 -12.26 -17.99
CA GLN A 163 4.62 -13.61 -17.48
C GLN A 163 5.80 -14.15 -16.63
N ALA A 164 7.04 -13.81 -17.00
CA ALA A 164 8.22 -14.18 -16.23
C ALA A 164 8.21 -13.65 -14.79
N TYR A 165 7.70 -12.43 -14.56
CA TYR A 165 7.51 -11.90 -13.20
C TYR A 165 6.58 -12.80 -12.37
N TYR A 166 5.46 -13.20 -12.95
CA TYR A 166 4.52 -14.07 -12.26
C TYR A 166 5.09 -15.47 -12.02
N ASP A 167 5.86 -16.00 -12.96
CA ASP A 167 6.47 -17.33 -12.87
C ASP A 167 7.63 -17.41 -11.85
N SER A 168 8.13 -16.28 -11.36
CA SER A 168 9.33 -16.20 -10.51
C SER A 168 9.16 -16.69 -9.07
N GLY A 169 7.93 -16.93 -8.62
CA GLY A 169 7.65 -17.37 -7.26
C GLY A 169 6.42 -18.26 -7.16
N ALA A 170 6.51 -19.30 -6.35
CA ALA A 170 5.41 -20.26 -6.16
C ALA A 170 4.16 -19.62 -5.55
N TRP A 171 4.34 -18.57 -4.75
CA TRP A 171 3.26 -17.87 -4.06
C TRP A 171 2.61 -16.78 -4.93
N ARG A 172 3.35 -16.23 -5.92
CA ARG A 172 2.87 -15.12 -6.76
C ARG A 172 1.68 -15.52 -7.61
N ALA A 173 0.76 -14.58 -7.75
CA ALA A 173 -0.42 -14.71 -8.61
C ALA A 173 -1.25 -15.97 -8.35
N THR A 174 -1.32 -16.39 -7.07
CA THR A 174 -2.14 -17.51 -6.62
C THR A 174 -3.02 -17.10 -5.46
N TRP A 175 -4.25 -17.65 -5.40
CA TRP A 175 -5.17 -17.36 -4.28
C TRP A 175 -4.65 -17.90 -2.96
N THR A 176 -3.92 -19.03 -2.97
CA THR A 176 -3.35 -19.62 -1.75
C THR A 176 -2.09 -18.92 -1.29
N GLY A 177 -1.28 -18.34 -2.17
CA GLY A 177 0.02 -17.77 -1.82
C GLY A 177 -0.03 -16.25 -1.66
N GLU A 178 -0.66 -15.55 -2.59
CA GLU A 178 -0.72 -14.08 -2.62
C GLU A 178 -2.06 -13.55 -2.09
N GLY A 179 -3.15 -14.28 -2.34
CA GLY A 179 -4.50 -13.95 -1.90
C GLY A 179 -5.20 -12.91 -2.76
N GLY A 180 -4.61 -12.51 -3.88
CA GLY A 180 -5.09 -11.55 -4.87
C GLY A 180 -3.99 -11.18 -5.83
N GLY A 181 -4.29 -10.37 -6.83
CA GLY A 181 -3.36 -9.95 -7.88
C GLY A 181 -3.01 -8.46 -7.80
N VAL A 182 -3.39 -7.71 -8.84
CA VAL A 182 -3.04 -6.27 -8.96
C VAL A 182 -3.50 -5.45 -7.76
N LEU A 183 -4.66 -5.73 -7.19
CA LEU A 183 -5.20 -5.00 -6.04
C LEU A 183 -4.39 -5.23 -4.76
N LEU A 184 -3.81 -6.42 -4.59
CA LEU A 184 -3.15 -6.79 -3.34
C LEU A 184 -1.62 -6.69 -3.41
N ASN A 185 -1.03 -6.72 -4.60
CA ASN A 185 0.42 -6.64 -4.79
C ASN A 185 0.87 -5.29 -5.34
N GLN A 186 0.38 -4.87 -6.52
CA GLN A 186 0.83 -3.65 -7.17
C GLN A 186 0.15 -2.38 -6.63
N CYS A 187 -1.15 -2.45 -6.35
CA CYS A 187 -1.96 -1.28 -6.01
C CYS A 187 -2.26 -1.03 -4.51
N PRO A 188 -1.67 -1.73 -3.51
CA PRO A 188 -1.92 -1.37 -2.11
C PRO A 188 -1.59 0.10 -1.78
N HIS A 189 -0.53 0.65 -2.40
CA HIS A 189 -0.17 2.06 -2.22
C HIS A 189 -1.22 3.01 -2.80
N GLN A 190 -1.76 2.69 -3.99
CA GLN A 190 -2.78 3.52 -4.63
C GLN A 190 -4.12 3.42 -3.88
N LEU A 191 -4.48 2.24 -3.38
CA LEU A 191 -5.68 2.08 -2.55
C LEU A 191 -5.53 2.80 -1.21
N ASP A 192 -4.34 2.77 -0.62
CA ASP A 192 -4.03 3.56 0.57
C ASP A 192 -4.13 5.06 0.29
N LEU A 193 -3.47 5.55 -0.75
CA LEU A 193 -3.53 6.96 -1.14
C LEU A 193 -4.97 7.40 -1.50
N LEU A 194 -5.75 6.56 -2.17
CA LEU A 194 -7.13 6.88 -2.53
C LEU A 194 -7.97 7.18 -1.29
N GLN A 195 -7.94 6.30 -0.28
CA GLN A 195 -8.66 6.52 0.97
C GLN A 195 -8.05 7.63 1.83
N TRP A 196 -6.74 7.81 1.78
CA TRP A 196 -6.05 8.86 2.54
C TRP A 196 -6.35 10.26 1.99
N LEU A 197 -6.49 10.40 0.67
CA LEU A 197 -6.80 11.66 -0.01
C LEU A 197 -8.30 11.98 -0.03
N CYS A 198 -9.14 10.98 -0.31
CA CYS A 198 -10.57 11.18 -0.61
C CYS A 198 -11.51 10.60 0.45
N GLY A 199 -10.99 9.87 1.43
CA GLY A 199 -11.79 9.08 2.37
C GLY A 199 -12.27 7.74 1.79
N LEU A 200 -12.93 6.93 2.63
CA LEU A 200 -13.53 5.67 2.18
C LEU A 200 -14.84 5.93 1.43
N PRO A 201 -15.10 5.24 0.32
CA PRO A 201 -16.42 5.20 -0.30
C PRO A 201 -17.42 4.48 0.60
N THR A 202 -18.70 4.73 0.39
CA THR A 202 -19.80 4.02 1.04
C THR A 202 -20.21 2.77 0.28
N THR A 203 -19.98 2.76 -1.05
CA THR A 203 -20.38 1.68 -1.96
C THR A 203 -19.32 1.49 -3.05
N VAL A 204 -19.06 0.24 -3.39
CA VAL A 204 -18.14 -0.17 -4.47
C VAL A 204 -18.86 -1.12 -5.43
N ARG A 205 -18.76 -0.86 -6.73
CA ARG A 205 -19.11 -1.81 -7.79
C ARG A 205 -17.89 -2.04 -8.66
N ALA A 206 -17.41 -3.28 -8.75
CA ALA A 206 -16.17 -3.59 -9.45
C ALA A 206 -16.31 -4.79 -10.38
N PHE A 207 -15.42 -4.82 -11.37
CA PHE A 207 -15.15 -5.91 -12.30
C PHE A 207 -13.67 -6.23 -12.20
N CYS A 208 -13.34 -7.37 -11.62
CA CYS A 208 -11.99 -7.90 -11.51
C CYS A 208 -11.86 -9.08 -12.48
N HIS A 209 -10.96 -8.99 -13.44
CA HIS A 209 -10.73 -10.04 -14.42
C HIS A 209 -9.52 -10.85 -14.03
N GLU A 210 -9.74 -12.14 -13.75
CA GLU A 210 -8.71 -13.10 -13.36
C GLU A 210 -8.02 -13.64 -14.62
N GLY A 211 -6.67 -13.49 -14.69
CA GLY A 211 -5.89 -14.01 -15.81
C GLY A 211 -6.34 -13.50 -17.18
N LYS A 212 -6.73 -12.23 -17.28
CA LYS A 212 -7.17 -11.64 -18.54
C LYS A 212 -6.05 -11.47 -19.55
N TRP A 213 -4.87 -11.09 -19.04
CA TRP A 213 -3.70 -10.77 -19.84
C TRP A 213 -2.55 -11.77 -19.64
N HIS A 214 -2.55 -12.51 -18.52
CA HIS A 214 -1.50 -13.42 -18.13
C HIS A 214 -2.06 -14.79 -17.76
N ASP A 215 -1.25 -15.84 -17.83
CA ASP A 215 -1.62 -17.16 -17.31
C ASP A 215 -1.44 -17.19 -15.79
N ILE A 216 -2.42 -16.59 -15.10
CA ILE A 216 -2.48 -16.50 -13.64
C ILE A 216 -3.92 -16.75 -13.17
N GLU A 217 -4.12 -16.97 -11.87
CA GLU A 217 -5.45 -17.28 -11.32
C GLU A 217 -6.09 -16.12 -10.54
N VAL A 218 -5.34 -15.04 -10.35
CA VAL A 218 -5.80 -13.81 -9.67
C VAL A 218 -6.07 -12.70 -10.67
N GLU A 219 -6.61 -11.59 -10.21
CA GLU A 219 -6.93 -10.46 -11.09
C GLU A 219 -5.67 -9.69 -11.55
N ASP A 220 -5.61 -9.40 -12.84
CA ASP A 220 -4.60 -8.56 -13.50
C ASP A 220 -5.19 -7.33 -14.20
N ASP A 221 -6.52 -7.19 -14.15
CA ASP A 221 -7.28 -6.08 -14.73
C ASP A 221 -8.51 -5.78 -13.87
N VAL A 222 -8.69 -4.53 -13.46
CA VAL A 222 -9.76 -4.10 -12.56
C VAL A 222 -10.33 -2.77 -13.03
N THR A 223 -11.67 -2.68 -13.03
CA THR A 223 -12.43 -1.43 -13.16
C THR A 223 -13.45 -1.35 -12.04
N ALA A 224 -13.38 -0.31 -11.21
CA ALA A 224 -14.27 -0.11 -10.08
C ALA A 224 -14.95 1.26 -10.13
N TYR A 225 -16.25 1.30 -9.86
CA TYR A 225 -17.04 2.48 -9.57
C TYR A 225 -17.23 2.62 -8.07
N LEU A 226 -17.09 3.84 -7.56
CA LEU A 226 -17.09 4.18 -6.14
C LEU A 226 -18.14 5.27 -5.87
N GLU A 227 -18.86 5.13 -4.76
CA GLU A 227 -19.75 6.18 -4.25
C GLU A 227 -19.25 6.64 -2.89
N PHE A 228 -19.10 7.95 -2.70
CA PHE A 228 -18.61 8.55 -1.48
C PHE A 228 -19.71 9.25 -0.70
N PRO A 229 -19.50 9.51 0.61
CA PRO A 229 -20.39 10.37 1.37
C PRO A 229 -20.57 11.72 0.68
N GLY A 230 -21.79 12.28 0.76
CA GLY A 230 -22.10 13.57 0.13
C GLY A 230 -22.40 13.51 -1.38
N GLY A 231 -22.46 12.31 -1.97
CA GLY A 231 -22.84 12.10 -3.38
C GLY A 231 -21.71 12.21 -4.39
N ALA A 232 -20.46 12.34 -3.93
CA ALA A 232 -19.32 12.26 -4.82
C ALA A 232 -19.16 10.83 -5.38
N THR A 233 -18.60 10.73 -6.59
CA THR A 233 -18.39 9.44 -7.26
C THR A 233 -16.93 9.25 -7.64
N GLY A 234 -16.52 8.00 -7.91
CA GLY A 234 -15.18 7.73 -8.37
C GLY A 234 -15.10 6.55 -9.34
N VAL A 235 -13.98 6.52 -10.07
CA VAL A 235 -13.59 5.39 -10.91
C VAL A 235 -12.13 5.08 -10.61
N PHE A 236 -11.85 3.82 -10.32
CA PHE A 236 -10.50 3.27 -10.15
C PHE A 236 -10.27 2.19 -11.19
N ILE A 237 -9.22 2.33 -11.99
CA ILE A 237 -8.83 1.39 -13.03
C ILE A 237 -7.39 0.97 -12.76
N ALA A 238 -7.12 -0.33 -12.72
CA ALA A 238 -5.78 -0.89 -12.55
C ALA A 238 -5.56 -2.08 -13.48
N SER A 239 -4.38 -2.15 -14.09
CA SER A 239 -3.99 -3.27 -14.92
C SER A 239 -2.48 -3.50 -14.86
N THR A 240 -2.06 -4.75 -15.02
CA THR A 240 -0.66 -5.12 -15.23
C THR A 240 -0.36 -5.56 -16.67
N GLY A 241 -1.36 -5.44 -17.55
CA GLY A 241 -1.30 -5.91 -18.94
C GLY A 241 -1.21 -4.79 -20.00
N GLU A 242 -0.95 -3.53 -19.60
CA GLU A 242 -0.86 -2.41 -20.54
C GLU A 242 0.58 -1.92 -20.69
N LEU A 243 1.04 -1.77 -21.95
CA LEU A 243 2.35 -1.21 -22.27
C LEU A 243 2.27 -0.40 -23.58
N PRO A 244 2.47 0.96 -23.56
CA PRO A 244 2.68 1.77 -22.35
C PRO A 244 1.41 1.89 -21.50
N GLY A 245 1.59 2.00 -20.19
CA GLY A 245 0.50 2.23 -19.25
C GLY A 245 0.29 3.71 -18.91
N THR A 246 -0.71 3.97 -18.07
CA THR A 246 -1.09 5.30 -17.61
C THR A 246 -1.08 5.34 -16.08
N ASN A 247 -0.59 6.45 -15.49
CA ASN A 247 -0.81 6.76 -14.09
C ASN A 247 -1.30 8.21 -13.98
N ARG A 248 -2.62 8.35 -13.89
CA ARG A 248 -3.28 9.64 -13.85
C ARG A 248 -4.39 9.65 -12.80
N LEU A 249 -4.22 10.51 -11.80
CA LEU A 249 -5.22 10.80 -10.78
C LEU A 249 -5.81 12.18 -11.04
N GLU A 250 -7.13 12.26 -11.21
CA GLU A 250 -7.89 13.50 -11.29
C GLU A 250 -8.90 13.57 -10.15
N ILE A 251 -8.87 14.65 -9.38
CA ILE A 251 -9.80 14.93 -8.29
C ILE A 251 -10.54 16.23 -8.61
N ALA A 252 -11.83 16.14 -8.89
CA ALA A 252 -12.70 17.27 -9.13
C ALA A 252 -13.48 17.61 -7.86
N CYS A 253 -13.48 18.90 -7.50
CA CYS A 253 -14.12 19.46 -6.33
C CYS A 253 -15.02 20.66 -6.70
N ASP A 254 -15.73 21.20 -5.72
CA ASP A 254 -16.68 22.30 -5.94
C ASP A 254 -16.00 23.61 -6.38
N ARG A 255 -14.68 23.81 -6.09
CA ARG A 255 -13.93 25.02 -6.43
C ARG A 255 -12.82 24.80 -7.43
N GLY A 256 -12.85 23.68 -8.15
CA GLY A 256 -11.86 23.36 -9.17
C GLY A 256 -11.50 21.89 -9.22
N LYS A 257 -10.37 21.60 -9.84
CA LYS A 257 -9.84 20.24 -9.90
C LYS A 257 -8.33 20.23 -9.86
N VAL A 258 -7.77 19.12 -9.41
CA VAL A 258 -6.33 18.85 -9.46
C VAL A 258 -6.07 17.56 -10.23
N VAL A 259 -5.04 17.55 -11.05
CA VAL A 259 -4.54 16.39 -11.78
C VAL A 259 -3.12 16.10 -11.32
N CYS A 260 -2.90 14.85 -10.91
CA CYS A 260 -1.58 14.28 -10.64
C CYS A 260 -1.20 13.35 -11.79
N GLU A 261 -0.19 13.71 -12.56
CA GLU A 261 0.30 12.94 -13.70
C GLU A 261 1.79 13.24 -13.93
N ASN A 262 2.58 12.24 -14.29
CA ASN A 262 4.03 12.37 -14.54
C ASN A 262 4.80 13.08 -13.41
N GLY A 263 4.42 12.80 -12.14
CA GLY A 263 5.07 13.41 -10.98
C GLY A 263 4.77 14.89 -10.77
N GLN A 264 3.80 15.45 -11.47
CA GLN A 264 3.39 16.86 -11.39
C GLN A 264 1.94 16.99 -10.89
N LEU A 265 1.65 18.12 -10.26
CA LEU A 265 0.30 18.52 -9.87
C LEU A 265 -0.12 19.76 -10.66
N THR A 266 -1.13 19.61 -11.50
CA THR A 266 -1.77 20.76 -12.18
C THR A 266 -3.10 21.04 -11.51
N LEU A 267 -3.29 22.29 -11.08
CA LEU A 267 -4.49 22.77 -10.41
C LEU A 267 -5.27 23.70 -11.33
N TRP A 268 -6.56 23.44 -11.48
CA TRP A 268 -7.54 24.34 -12.09
C TRP A 268 -8.42 24.91 -10.98
N ARG A 269 -8.34 26.20 -10.74
CA ARG A 269 -9.05 26.90 -9.67
C ARG A 269 -10.17 27.76 -10.24
N LEU A 270 -11.36 27.60 -9.66
CA LEU A 270 -12.49 28.48 -9.93
C LEU A 270 -12.47 29.68 -8.99
N PRO A 271 -12.87 30.90 -9.46
CA PRO A 271 -12.94 32.10 -8.63
C PRO A 271 -14.01 31.99 -7.53
N GLN A 272 -15.01 31.15 -7.72
CA GLN A 272 -16.07 30.84 -6.75
C GLN A 272 -16.45 29.36 -6.88
N SER A 273 -17.24 28.84 -5.91
CA SER A 273 -17.73 27.46 -5.98
C SER A 273 -18.65 27.26 -7.19
N GLU A 274 -18.54 26.10 -7.83
CA GLU A 274 -19.40 25.74 -8.96
C GLU A 274 -20.89 25.74 -8.54
N SER A 275 -21.17 25.28 -7.31
CA SER A 275 -22.52 25.28 -6.75
C SER A 275 -23.13 26.69 -6.59
N ALA A 276 -22.30 27.70 -6.33
CA ALA A 276 -22.74 29.10 -6.34
C ALA A 276 -22.86 29.64 -7.77
N TYR A 277 -21.97 29.22 -8.65
CA TYR A 277 -21.89 29.66 -10.03
C TYR A 277 -23.15 29.25 -10.83
N TYR A 278 -23.51 27.97 -10.80
CA TYR A 278 -24.67 27.49 -11.55
C TYR A 278 -26.00 28.09 -11.09
N ARG A 279 -26.15 28.43 -9.79
CA ARG A 279 -27.35 29.04 -9.24
C ARG A 279 -27.52 30.52 -9.63
N ARG A 280 -26.43 31.23 -9.90
CA ARG A 280 -26.42 32.65 -10.21
C ARG A 280 -26.33 32.99 -11.69
N SER A 281 -25.91 32.04 -12.50
CA SER A 281 -25.75 32.24 -13.93
C SER A 281 -27.11 32.41 -14.62
N ALA A 282 -27.27 33.51 -15.37
CA ALA A 282 -28.39 33.70 -16.29
C ALA A 282 -28.16 33.06 -17.66
N SER A 283 -26.95 32.58 -17.93
CA SER A 283 -26.58 31.90 -19.19
C SER A 283 -26.84 30.40 -19.08
N ALA A 284 -27.37 29.79 -20.12
CA ALA A 284 -27.48 28.34 -20.26
C ALA A 284 -26.10 27.67 -20.41
N TYR A 285 -25.11 28.40 -20.93
CA TYR A 285 -23.74 27.94 -21.16
C TYR A 285 -22.73 28.92 -20.52
N PRO A 286 -22.62 28.94 -19.20
CA PRO A 286 -21.74 29.86 -18.53
C PRO A 286 -20.28 29.48 -18.74
N HIS A 287 -19.41 30.48 -18.93
CA HIS A 287 -17.97 30.34 -18.90
C HIS A 287 -17.42 30.91 -17.60
N ALA A 288 -16.61 30.10 -16.90
CA ALA A 288 -15.87 30.56 -15.75
C ALA A 288 -14.43 30.87 -16.17
N GLU A 289 -13.87 31.97 -15.66
CA GLU A 289 -12.42 32.21 -15.75
C GLU A 289 -11.70 31.23 -14.82
N VAL A 290 -11.04 30.23 -15.40
CA VAL A 290 -10.30 29.20 -14.66
C VAL A 290 -8.83 29.61 -14.59
N GLN A 291 -8.31 29.71 -13.37
CA GLN A 291 -6.86 29.85 -13.16
C GLN A 291 -6.23 28.45 -13.23
N VAL A 292 -5.16 28.33 -14.02
CA VAL A 292 -4.42 27.05 -14.17
C VAL A 292 -2.99 27.28 -13.72
N GLU A 293 -2.52 26.42 -12.80
CA GLU A 293 -1.17 26.50 -12.29
C GLU A 293 -0.59 25.09 -12.05
N THR A 294 0.72 24.95 -12.26
CA THR A 294 1.46 23.77 -11.77
C THR A 294 1.93 24.07 -10.35
N LEU A 295 1.54 23.22 -9.40
CA LEU A 295 1.88 23.42 -8.00
C LEU A 295 3.37 23.15 -7.76
N PRO A 296 4.07 24.01 -7.00
CA PRO A 296 5.45 23.74 -6.62
C PRO A 296 5.54 22.56 -5.66
N LEU A 297 6.57 21.76 -5.82
CA LEU A 297 6.94 20.63 -4.98
C LEU A 297 8.28 20.91 -4.29
N ASP A 298 8.48 20.39 -3.08
CA ASP A 298 9.77 20.50 -2.37
C ASP A 298 10.85 19.56 -2.94
N GLY A 299 10.46 18.60 -3.79
CA GLY A 299 11.37 17.64 -4.42
C GLY A 299 11.78 16.48 -3.50
N GLU A 300 11.39 16.49 -2.23
CA GLU A 300 11.77 15.44 -1.29
C GLU A 300 10.94 14.17 -1.49
N ASN A 301 11.63 13.06 -1.65
CA ASN A 301 11.02 11.75 -1.85
C ASN A 301 11.75 10.64 -1.07
N PRO A 302 11.72 10.65 0.26
CA PRO A 302 12.52 9.76 1.11
C PRO A 302 12.01 8.30 1.11
N GLN A 303 10.83 8.02 0.59
CA GLN A 303 10.27 6.67 0.41
C GLN A 303 10.40 5.80 1.68
N HIS A 304 10.97 4.59 1.58
CA HIS A 304 11.16 3.65 2.69
C HIS A 304 12.00 4.24 3.83
N VAL A 305 13.04 5.00 3.50
CA VAL A 305 13.88 5.69 4.50
C VAL A 305 13.05 6.67 5.33
N GLY A 306 12.13 7.38 4.69
CA GLY A 306 11.22 8.31 5.38
C GLY A 306 10.31 7.60 6.38
N VAL A 307 9.78 6.43 6.02
CA VAL A 307 8.93 5.62 6.93
C VAL A 307 9.76 5.04 8.07
N LEU A 308 10.95 4.50 7.79
CA LEU A 308 11.86 3.98 8.81
C LEU A 308 12.25 5.05 9.83
N ASN A 309 12.64 6.24 9.37
CA ASN A 309 13.00 7.35 10.26
C ASN A 309 11.80 7.84 11.09
N ALA A 310 10.61 7.95 10.48
CA ALA A 310 9.40 8.33 11.21
C ALA A 310 9.00 7.29 12.26
N PHE A 311 9.16 6.00 11.96
CA PHE A 311 8.90 4.91 12.90
C PHE A 311 9.85 4.97 14.11
N ALA A 312 11.15 5.18 13.87
CA ALA A 312 12.13 5.35 14.93
C ALA A 312 11.84 6.59 15.78
N ALA A 313 11.61 7.74 15.14
CA ALA A 313 11.30 8.98 15.82
C ALA A 313 10.00 8.91 16.64
N HIS A 314 9.00 8.15 16.17
CA HIS A 314 7.78 7.88 16.93
C HIS A 314 8.08 7.15 18.24
N ILE A 315 8.84 6.08 18.18
CA ILE A 315 9.17 5.26 19.37
C ILE A 315 10.07 6.03 20.35
N LEU A 316 11.06 6.75 19.85
CA LEU A 316 12.04 7.45 20.69
C LEU A 316 11.55 8.80 21.21
N HIS A 317 10.74 9.52 20.42
CA HIS A 317 10.43 10.93 20.64
C HIS A 317 8.94 11.26 20.59
N GLY A 318 8.05 10.30 20.30
CA GLY A 318 6.62 10.54 20.16
C GLY A 318 6.22 11.31 18.89
N ALA A 319 7.07 11.34 17.87
CA ALA A 319 6.79 12.00 16.60
C ALA A 319 5.63 11.29 15.85
N PRO A 320 4.91 11.97 14.94
CA PRO A 320 3.86 11.34 14.15
C PRO A 320 4.38 10.19 13.26
N LEU A 321 3.61 9.12 13.15
CA LEU A 321 3.86 8.07 12.16
C LEU A 321 3.48 8.54 10.75
N VAL A 322 4.10 7.96 9.73
CA VAL A 322 3.66 8.12 8.32
C VAL A 322 2.31 7.43 8.11
N ALA A 323 2.16 6.23 8.65
CA ALA A 323 0.91 5.47 8.63
C ALA A 323 0.79 4.60 9.88
N ASP A 324 -0.25 4.83 10.66
CA ASP A 324 -0.63 3.94 11.76
C ASP A 324 -1.06 2.58 11.19
N GLY A 325 -0.70 1.49 11.86
CA GLY A 325 -1.01 0.14 11.40
C GLY A 325 -2.50 -0.14 11.28
N ALA A 326 -3.33 0.48 12.15
CA ALA A 326 -4.77 0.35 12.07
C ALA A 326 -5.37 0.99 10.80
N GLU A 327 -4.69 1.95 10.18
CA GLU A 327 -5.14 2.52 8.90
C GLU A 327 -5.05 1.52 7.74
N GLY A 328 -4.18 0.51 7.86
CA GLY A 328 -4.02 -0.52 6.84
C GLY A 328 -5.28 -1.30 6.51
N ILE A 329 -6.22 -1.40 7.46
CA ILE A 329 -7.52 -2.02 7.22
C ILE A 329 -8.32 -1.29 6.14
N ARG A 330 -8.12 0.03 5.97
CA ARG A 330 -8.89 0.85 5.00
C ARG A 330 -8.51 0.52 3.55
N ALA A 331 -7.20 0.44 3.27
CA ALA A 331 -6.72 0.05 1.94
C ALA A 331 -7.12 -1.39 1.60
N LEU A 332 -7.02 -2.28 2.59
CA LEU A 332 -7.40 -3.67 2.45
C LEU A 332 -8.91 -3.84 2.26
N MET A 333 -9.72 -3.04 2.94
CA MET A 333 -11.18 -3.01 2.79
C MET A 333 -11.59 -2.62 1.36
N LEU A 334 -10.90 -1.66 0.74
CA LEU A 334 -11.13 -1.30 -0.66
C LEU A 334 -10.84 -2.46 -1.61
N SER A 335 -9.69 -3.11 -1.46
CA SER A 335 -9.33 -4.30 -2.24
C SER A 335 -10.37 -5.41 -2.07
N ASN A 336 -10.73 -5.73 -0.82
CA ASN A 336 -11.70 -6.77 -0.53
C ASN A 336 -13.11 -6.43 -1.05
N ALA A 337 -13.53 -5.16 -0.96
CA ALA A 337 -14.82 -4.73 -1.51
C ALA A 337 -14.88 -4.87 -3.04
N MET A 338 -13.78 -4.57 -3.75
CA MET A 338 -13.69 -4.75 -5.18
C MET A 338 -13.79 -6.23 -5.57
N HIS A 339 -13.03 -7.11 -4.90
CA HIS A 339 -13.14 -8.55 -5.11
C HIS A 339 -14.55 -9.07 -4.81
N LEU A 340 -15.10 -8.73 -3.64
CA LEU A 340 -16.42 -9.18 -3.23
C LEU A 340 -17.51 -8.73 -4.21
N SER A 341 -17.43 -7.48 -4.69
CA SER A 341 -18.34 -6.95 -5.70
C SER A 341 -18.25 -7.71 -7.03
N SER A 342 -17.01 -8.03 -7.45
CA SER A 342 -16.79 -8.78 -8.69
C SER A 342 -17.30 -10.22 -8.57
N TRP A 343 -16.98 -10.92 -7.47
CA TRP A 343 -17.38 -12.31 -7.26
C TRP A 343 -18.88 -12.49 -7.12
N THR A 344 -19.57 -11.55 -6.44
CA THR A 344 -21.02 -11.61 -6.23
C THR A 344 -21.84 -11.02 -7.38
N GLY A 345 -21.18 -10.24 -8.25
CA GLY A 345 -21.89 -9.51 -9.33
C GLY A 345 -22.76 -8.35 -8.82
N LYS A 346 -22.55 -7.84 -7.59
CA LYS A 346 -23.40 -6.82 -6.94
C LYS A 346 -22.58 -5.65 -6.41
N PRO A 347 -23.18 -4.45 -6.21
CA PRO A 347 -22.57 -3.41 -5.38
C PRO A 347 -22.36 -3.92 -3.95
N VAL A 348 -21.29 -3.47 -3.33
CA VAL A 348 -20.91 -3.81 -1.95
C VAL A 348 -20.82 -2.54 -1.12
N SER A 349 -21.51 -2.50 0.02
CA SER A 349 -21.40 -1.41 0.99
C SER A 349 -20.19 -1.60 1.89
N LEU A 350 -19.58 -0.48 2.32
CA LEU A 350 -18.52 -0.50 3.31
C LEU A 350 -19.07 -0.07 4.69
N PRO A 351 -18.63 -0.73 5.78
CA PRO A 351 -17.71 -1.87 5.83
C PRO A 351 -18.31 -3.12 5.18
N ILE A 352 -17.43 -4.00 4.66
CA ILE A 352 -17.84 -5.22 3.95
C ILE A 352 -18.34 -6.29 4.92
N ASP A 353 -19.07 -7.28 4.40
CA ASP A 353 -19.31 -8.55 5.10
C ASP A 353 -18.02 -9.39 5.05
N GLU A 354 -17.26 -9.38 6.15
CA GLU A 354 -15.98 -10.09 6.27
C GLU A 354 -16.18 -11.63 6.25
N GLY A 355 -17.31 -12.10 6.74
CA GLY A 355 -17.65 -13.54 6.72
C GLY A 355 -17.90 -14.04 5.31
N GLU A 356 -18.67 -13.28 4.52
CA GLU A 356 -18.91 -13.61 3.11
C GLU A 356 -17.62 -13.54 2.30
N PHE A 357 -16.78 -12.52 2.52
CA PHE A 357 -15.50 -12.41 1.86
C PHE A 357 -14.59 -13.62 2.17
N ALA A 358 -14.44 -13.97 3.44
CA ALA A 358 -13.60 -15.10 3.88
C ALA A 358 -14.08 -16.43 3.26
N ARG A 359 -15.39 -16.65 3.21
CA ARG A 359 -15.98 -17.84 2.59
C ARG A 359 -15.66 -17.92 1.09
N LEU A 360 -15.86 -16.84 0.35
CA LEU A 360 -15.58 -16.82 -1.10
C LEU A 360 -14.07 -16.93 -1.40
N LEU A 361 -13.22 -16.29 -0.61
CA LEU A 361 -11.77 -16.46 -0.72
C LEU A 361 -11.35 -17.91 -0.46
N ALA A 362 -11.95 -18.56 0.54
CA ALA A 362 -11.69 -19.98 0.81
C ALA A 362 -12.08 -20.87 -0.37
N GLU A 363 -13.20 -20.59 -1.05
CA GLU A 363 -13.60 -21.30 -2.27
C GLU A 363 -12.59 -21.10 -3.42
N LYS A 364 -12.10 -19.87 -3.62
CA LYS A 364 -11.03 -19.58 -4.59
C LYS A 364 -9.75 -20.38 -4.28
N ARG A 365 -9.37 -20.45 -3.01
CA ARG A 365 -8.19 -21.20 -2.54
C ARG A 365 -8.28 -22.70 -2.77
N LEU A 366 -9.46 -23.29 -2.65
CA LEU A 366 -9.69 -24.72 -2.95
C LEU A 366 -9.34 -25.09 -4.38
N HIS A 367 -9.46 -24.15 -5.31
CA HIS A 367 -9.19 -24.34 -6.74
C HIS A 367 -7.83 -23.77 -7.17
N SER A 368 -7.03 -23.28 -6.22
CA SER A 368 -5.73 -22.67 -6.49
C SER A 368 -4.74 -23.69 -7.02
N ARG A 369 -4.01 -23.32 -8.09
CA ARG A 369 -3.09 -24.20 -8.81
C ARG A 369 -1.73 -24.26 -8.11
N LYS A 370 -1.13 -25.43 -8.07
CA LYS A 370 0.32 -25.56 -7.75
C LYS A 370 1.14 -25.03 -8.93
N LYS A 371 2.01 -24.07 -8.65
CA LYS A 371 2.79 -23.40 -9.67
C LYS A 371 4.21 -23.94 -9.74
N GLN A 372 4.74 -24.15 -10.96
CA GLN A 372 6.16 -24.40 -11.17
C GLN A 372 6.91 -23.07 -11.20
N VAL A 373 7.95 -22.95 -10.37
CA VAL A 373 8.78 -21.75 -10.29
C VAL A 373 9.85 -21.78 -11.37
N LYS A 374 10.00 -20.66 -12.09
CA LYS A 374 11.13 -20.41 -12.99
C LYS A 374 12.06 -19.40 -12.33
N GLU A 375 13.37 -19.65 -12.37
CA GLU A 375 14.34 -18.66 -11.91
C GLU A 375 14.33 -17.44 -12.82
N VAL A 376 14.11 -16.27 -12.23
CA VAL A 376 14.10 -14.97 -12.93
C VAL A 376 14.89 -13.98 -12.10
N THR A 377 15.80 -13.26 -12.74
CA THR A 377 16.53 -12.16 -12.11
C THR A 377 15.72 -10.88 -12.24
N PHE A 378 15.49 -10.19 -11.12
CA PHE A 378 14.84 -8.88 -11.11
C PHE A 378 15.85 -7.77 -10.80
N ALA A 379 15.74 -6.66 -11.52
CA ALA A 379 16.18 -5.37 -11.00
C ALA A 379 15.00 -4.72 -10.27
N THR A 380 15.14 -4.42 -8.99
CA THR A 380 14.22 -3.56 -8.26
C THR A 380 14.79 -2.13 -8.30
N ASP A 381 13.94 -1.15 -8.59
CA ASP A 381 14.32 0.24 -8.44
C ASP A 381 14.51 0.60 -6.95
N HIS A 382 15.12 1.75 -6.69
CA HIS A 382 15.38 2.23 -5.32
C HIS A 382 14.10 2.55 -4.52
N SER A 383 12.95 2.68 -5.18
CA SER A 383 11.66 2.86 -4.51
C SER A 383 11.05 1.53 -4.03
N GLY A 384 11.63 0.40 -4.43
CA GLY A 384 11.07 -0.93 -4.18
C GLY A 384 9.79 -1.23 -4.96
N THR A 385 9.39 -0.36 -5.88
CA THR A 385 8.15 -0.50 -6.64
C THR A 385 8.32 -1.34 -7.90
N GLY A 386 9.55 -1.65 -8.29
CA GLY A 386 9.85 -2.51 -9.44
C GLY A 386 9.53 -1.87 -10.78
N ARG A 387 9.64 -0.54 -10.90
CA ARG A 387 9.62 0.18 -12.18
C ARG A 387 11.02 0.10 -12.79
N ALA A 388 11.10 -0.12 -14.11
CA ALA A 388 12.33 0.11 -14.83
C ALA A 388 12.65 1.62 -14.79
N GLU A 389 13.92 1.95 -14.50
CA GLU A 389 14.41 3.30 -14.75
C GLU A 389 14.34 3.54 -16.27
N GLY A 390 13.53 4.52 -16.69
CA GLY A 390 13.42 4.96 -18.07
C GLY A 390 14.58 5.85 -18.46
#